data_c98f7bd02b68de9b65911e80adb94ac5
#
_entry.id   c98f7bd02b68de9b65911e80adb94ac5
#
_cell.length_a   1.000
_cell.length_b   1.000
_cell.length_c   1.000
_cell.angle_alpha   90.00
_cell.angle_beta   90.00
_cell.angle_gamma   90.00
#
_symmetry.space_group_name_H-M   'P 1'
#
loop_
_entity.id
_entity.type
_entity.pdbx_description
1 polymer ?
#
loop_
_entity_poly.entity_id
_entity_poly.type
_entity_poly.pdbx_seq_one_letter_code
_entity_poly.pdbx_strand_id
1 'polypeptide(L)'
;MDVDNKFFNVALLIVATVVVAKLISALLIPKSRKRLPPTVKAFPVIGGLLRFLKGPVVMLREEYPKLGSVFTLNLLNKNITFFIGPEVSAHFFKAPEADLSQQEVYQFNVPTFGPGVVFDVDYSVRQEQFRFFTESLRVTKLKGYVDQMVTETEVSVSH
;
A
#
# COMPACT_ATOMS: atom_id res chain seq x y z
N MET A 1 -45.24 15.05 14.87
CA MET A 1 -44.42 15.22 16.08
C MET A 1 -43.89 13.90 16.68
N ASP A 2 -44.56 12.74 16.46
CA ASP A 2 -44.05 11.46 16.98
C ASP A 2 -42.96 10.75 16.11
N VAL A 3 -42.96 11.00 14.84
CA VAL A 3 -42.04 10.32 13.89
C VAL A 3 -40.61 10.88 14.06
N ASP A 4 -40.47 12.19 14.22
CA ASP A 4 -39.17 12.86 14.41
C ASP A 4 -38.48 12.40 15.72
N ASN A 5 -39.26 12.19 16.78
CA ASN A 5 -38.73 11.67 18.06
C ASN A 5 -38.27 10.21 17.94
N LYS A 6 -38.95 9.39 17.15
CA LYS A 6 -38.53 7.99 16.93
C LYS A 6 -37.24 7.93 16.11
N PHE A 7 -37.12 8.73 15.05
CA PHE A 7 -35.89 8.82 14.27
C PHE A 7 -34.72 9.31 15.11
N PHE A 8 -34.93 10.34 15.93
CA PHE A 8 -33.90 10.86 16.82
C PHE A 8 -33.43 9.83 17.85
N ASN A 9 -34.36 9.09 18.46
CA ASN A 9 -34.04 8.05 19.43
C ASN A 9 -33.30 6.86 18.77
N VAL A 10 -33.68 6.45 17.56
CA VAL A 10 -32.97 5.41 16.81
C VAL A 10 -31.55 5.85 16.44
N ALA A 11 -31.38 7.08 15.97
CA ALA A 11 -30.06 7.64 15.67
C ALA A 11 -29.17 7.71 16.91
N LEU A 12 -29.71 8.14 18.03
CA LEU A 12 -29.02 8.20 19.32
C LEU A 12 -28.58 6.80 19.78
N LEU A 13 -29.44 5.81 19.63
CA LEU A 13 -29.17 4.41 19.99
C LEU A 13 -28.06 3.81 19.12
N ILE A 14 -28.06 4.09 17.82
CA ILE A 14 -27.00 3.67 16.91
C ILE A 14 -25.66 4.28 17.32
N VAL A 15 -25.63 5.60 17.58
CA VAL A 15 -24.41 6.30 18.02
C VAL A 15 -23.92 5.73 19.35
N ALA A 16 -24.79 5.51 20.32
CA ALA A 16 -24.45 4.93 21.61
C ALA A 16 -23.86 3.52 21.44
N THR A 17 -24.46 2.68 20.59
CA THR A 17 -23.99 1.33 20.31
C THR A 17 -22.60 1.34 19.67
N VAL A 18 -22.36 2.23 18.71
CA VAL A 18 -21.03 2.39 18.08
C VAL A 18 -19.98 2.85 19.08
N VAL A 19 -20.32 3.80 19.96
CA VAL A 19 -19.42 4.29 21.01
C VAL A 19 -19.08 3.17 21.99
N VAL A 20 -20.08 2.44 22.47
CA VAL A 20 -19.88 1.30 23.38
C VAL A 20 -19.04 0.20 22.73
N ALA A 21 -19.33 -0.17 21.47
CA ALA A 21 -18.54 -1.16 20.74
C ALA A 21 -17.08 -0.73 20.59
N LYS A 22 -16.81 0.55 20.32
CA LYS A 22 -15.47 1.11 20.26
C LYS A 22 -14.75 1.11 21.62
N LEU A 23 -15.46 1.41 22.70
CA LEU A 23 -14.91 1.34 24.06
C LEU A 23 -14.56 -0.10 24.44
N ILE A 24 -15.45 -1.04 24.18
CA ILE A 24 -15.23 -2.46 24.44
C ILE A 24 -14.05 -2.98 23.61
N SER A 25 -13.98 -2.64 22.32
CA SER A 25 -12.85 -3.05 21.48
C SER A 25 -11.51 -2.45 21.95
N ALA A 26 -11.51 -1.22 22.45
CA ALA A 26 -10.32 -0.58 22.99
C ALA A 26 -9.84 -1.21 24.31
N LEU A 27 -10.77 -1.79 25.08
CA LEU A 27 -10.44 -2.49 26.35
C LEU A 27 -10.02 -3.95 26.13
N LEU A 28 -10.64 -4.62 25.15
CA LEU A 28 -10.42 -6.04 24.91
C LEU A 28 -9.23 -6.33 23.98
N ILE A 29 -8.84 -5.36 23.12
CA ILE A 29 -7.68 -5.56 22.26
C ILE A 29 -6.42 -5.31 23.09
N PRO A 30 -5.63 -6.36 23.42
CA PRO A 30 -4.40 -6.17 24.16
C PRO A 30 -3.49 -5.24 23.35
N LYS A 31 -3.07 -4.12 23.95
CA LYS A 31 -2.02 -3.27 23.35
C LYS A 31 -0.80 -4.16 23.13
N SER A 32 -0.56 -4.52 21.88
CA SER A 32 0.63 -5.25 21.50
C SER A 32 1.85 -4.53 22.10
N ARG A 33 2.69 -5.27 22.86
CA ARG A 33 3.95 -4.75 23.41
C ARG A 33 4.99 -4.41 22.31
N LYS A 34 4.71 -4.74 21.06
CA LYS A 34 5.54 -4.33 19.92
C LYS A 34 5.49 -2.81 19.80
N ARG A 35 6.65 -2.18 19.77
CA ARG A 35 6.75 -0.74 19.48
C ARG A 35 6.30 -0.52 18.04
N LEU A 36 5.04 -0.13 17.89
CA LEU A 36 4.51 0.24 16.59
C LEU A 36 5.06 1.61 16.20
N PRO A 37 5.25 1.87 14.89
CA PRO A 37 5.64 3.18 14.42
C PRO A 37 4.67 4.26 14.91
N PRO A 38 5.15 5.48 15.19
CA PRO A 38 4.30 6.59 15.60
C PRO A 38 3.26 6.88 14.52
N THR A 39 2.07 7.27 14.95
CA THR A 39 0.94 7.53 14.05
C THR A 39 0.73 9.01 13.86
N VAL A 40 0.47 9.44 12.62
CA VAL A 40 0.10 10.83 12.30
C VAL A 40 -1.15 11.20 13.06
N LYS A 41 -1.07 12.28 13.83
CA LYS A 41 -2.24 12.85 14.55
C LYS A 41 -3.19 13.47 13.53
N ALA A 42 -4.34 12.85 13.34
CA ALA A 42 -5.37 13.32 12.43
C ALA A 42 -6.74 13.08 13.06
N PHE A 43 -7.75 13.79 12.56
CA PHE A 43 -9.12 13.58 13.02
C PHE A 43 -9.53 12.12 12.88
N PRO A 44 -10.22 11.52 13.87
CA PRO A 44 -10.61 10.11 13.79
C PRO A 44 -11.36 9.83 12.49
N VAL A 45 -11.04 8.71 11.87
CA VAL A 45 -11.68 8.15 10.66
C VAL A 45 -11.35 8.90 9.35
N ILE A 46 -11.44 10.22 9.26
CA ILE A 46 -11.40 10.96 7.98
C ILE A 46 -10.16 11.86 7.87
N GLY A 47 -9.59 12.30 8.98
CA GLY A 47 -8.55 13.34 8.99
C GLY A 47 -7.27 12.94 8.26
N GLY A 48 -6.86 11.69 8.35
CA GLY A 48 -5.71 11.16 7.61
C GLY A 48 -5.93 11.17 6.10
N LEU A 49 -7.13 10.77 5.65
CA LEU A 49 -7.51 10.77 4.24
C LEU A 49 -7.52 12.17 3.65
N LEU A 50 -8.12 13.14 4.33
CA LEU A 50 -8.19 14.52 3.84
C LEU A 50 -6.80 15.14 3.70
N ARG A 51 -5.88 14.89 4.64
CA ARG A 51 -4.51 15.36 4.55
C ARG A 51 -3.75 14.69 3.41
N PHE A 52 -3.96 13.39 3.23
CA PHE A 52 -3.35 12.64 2.13
C PHE A 52 -3.82 13.13 0.76
N LEU A 53 -5.12 13.36 0.59
CA LEU A 53 -5.70 13.85 -0.67
C LEU A 53 -5.30 15.28 -1.02
N LYS A 54 -5.08 16.14 -0.02
CA LYS A 54 -4.60 17.51 -0.25
C LYS A 54 -3.19 17.58 -0.81
N GLY A 55 -2.34 16.61 -0.50
CA GLY A 55 -0.97 16.52 -1.01
C GLY A 55 -0.12 15.58 -0.17
N PRO A 56 0.08 14.34 -0.63
CA PRO A 56 0.82 13.35 0.15
C PRO A 56 2.27 13.79 0.43
N VAL A 57 2.95 14.39 -0.53
CA VAL A 57 4.34 14.86 -0.37
C VAL A 57 4.43 16.00 0.65
N VAL A 58 3.46 16.93 0.64
CA VAL A 58 3.42 18.04 1.62
C VAL A 58 3.24 17.48 3.03
N MET A 59 2.29 16.56 3.20
CA MET A 59 2.05 15.89 4.46
C MET A 59 3.31 15.16 4.97
N LEU A 60 4.00 14.43 4.11
CA LEU A 60 5.25 13.74 4.47
C LEU A 60 6.32 14.70 4.95
N ARG A 61 6.50 15.84 4.26
CA ARG A 61 7.46 16.89 4.66
C ARG A 61 7.13 17.53 6.01
N GLU A 62 5.83 17.68 6.32
CA GLU A 62 5.38 18.23 7.59
C GLU A 62 5.52 17.25 8.77
N GLU A 63 5.30 15.95 8.52
CA GLU A 63 5.30 14.94 9.57
C GLU A 63 6.68 14.33 9.82
N TYR A 64 7.54 14.26 8.83
CA TYR A 64 8.89 13.72 8.95
C TYR A 64 9.70 14.34 10.12
N PRO A 65 9.77 15.68 10.28
CA PRO A 65 10.51 16.29 11.39
C PRO A 65 9.93 15.97 12.77
N LYS A 66 8.63 15.61 12.84
CA LYS A 66 7.92 15.35 14.10
C LYS A 66 7.97 13.88 14.51
N LEU A 67 7.87 12.98 13.54
CA LEU A 67 7.66 11.56 13.75
C LEU A 67 8.87 10.70 13.38
N GLY A 68 9.84 11.28 12.65
CA GLY A 68 11.04 10.58 12.20
C GLY A 68 10.84 9.83 10.90
N SER A 69 11.78 8.93 10.59
CA SER A 69 11.88 8.24 9.30
C SER A 69 10.84 7.15 9.08
N VAL A 70 10.16 6.69 10.13
CA VAL A 70 9.14 5.64 10.04
C VAL A 70 7.91 6.07 10.82
N PHE A 71 6.79 6.23 10.14
CA PHE A 71 5.52 6.56 10.79
C PHE A 71 4.33 6.03 9.99
N THR A 72 3.18 5.91 10.66
CA THR A 72 1.96 5.33 10.10
C THR A 72 0.87 6.38 9.95
N LEU A 73 0.19 6.37 8.83
CA LEU A 73 -1.03 7.11 8.55
C LEU A 73 -2.22 6.16 8.54
N ASN A 74 -3.23 6.45 9.33
CA ASN A 74 -4.47 5.69 9.33
C ASN A 74 -5.41 6.27 8.26
N LEU A 75 -5.78 5.44 7.29
CA LEU A 75 -6.73 5.75 6.22
C LEU A 75 -7.94 4.85 6.35
N LEU A 76 -9.02 5.35 6.93
CA LEU A 76 -10.25 4.59 7.13
C LEU A 76 -9.98 3.22 7.80
N ASN A 77 -10.01 2.16 7.00
CA ASN A 77 -9.76 0.78 7.41
C ASN A 77 -8.34 0.26 7.08
N LYS A 78 -7.48 1.10 6.49
CA LYS A 78 -6.11 0.74 6.12
C LYS A 78 -5.09 1.61 6.85
N ASN A 79 -3.95 1.01 7.14
CA ASN A 79 -2.80 1.69 7.71
C ASN A 79 -1.69 1.72 6.67
N ILE A 80 -1.19 2.91 6.34
CA ILE A 80 -0.05 3.09 5.46
C ILE A 80 1.14 3.50 6.30
N THR A 81 2.19 2.68 6.33
CA THR A 81 3.44 3.01 7.00
C THR A 81 4.46 3.51 5.98
N PHE A 82 4.98 4.71 6.23
CA PHE A 82 5.99 5.33 5.39
C PHE A 82 7.39 5.04 5.94
N PHE A 83 8.30 4.74 5.01
CA PHE A 83 9.73 4.57 5.26
C PHE A 83 10.46 5.65 4.47
N ILE A 84 11.04 6.63 5.15
CA ILE A 84 11.65 7.81 4.54
C ILE A 84 13.15 7.82 4.81
N GLY A 85 13.94 7.83 3.74
CA GLY A 85 15.39 7.81 3.78
C GLY A 85 15.99 6.46 3.40
N PRO A 86 17.26 6.45 2.93
CA PRO A 86 17.90 5.27 2.36
C PRO A 86 18.06 4.13 3.35
N GLU A 87 18.39 4.44 4.60
CA GLU A 87 18.62 3.43 5.64
C GLU A 87 17.37 2.62 5.96
N VAL A 88 16.25 3.31 6.20
CA VAL A 88 14.99 2.63 6.53
C VAL A 88 14.33 2.00 5.31
N SER A 89 14.42 2.63 4.14
CA SER A 89 13.91 2.08 2.89
C SER A 89 14.64 0.79 2.49
N ALA A 90 15.92 0.65 2.84
CA ALA A 90 16.66 -0.59 2.61
C ALA A 90 16.03 -1.80 3.30
N HIS A 91 15.43 -1.63 4.47
CA HIS A 91 14.69 -2.70 5.15
C HIS A 91 13.45 -3.13 4.38
N PHE A 92 12.72 -2.16 3.79
CA PHE A 92 11.57 -2.45 2.94
C PHE A 92 11.96 -3.26 1.70
N PHE A 93 13.00 -2.82 0.98
CA PHE A 93 13.43 -3.49 -0.27
C PHE A 93 14.12 -4.83 -0.05
N LYS A 94 14.67 -5.08 1.14
CA LYS A 94 15.33 -6.35 1.49
C LYS A 94 14.43 -7.32 2.24
N ALA A 95 13.23 -6.89 2.62
CA ALA A 95 12.31 -7.74 3.37
C ALA A 95 11.87 -8.94 2.51
N PRO A 96 11.83 -10.14 3.10
CA PRO A 96 11.28 -11.30 2.42
C PRO A 96 9.76 -11.17 2.24
N GLU A 97 9.22 -11.86 1.26
CA GLU A 97 7.78 -11.87 0.97
C GLU A 97 6.93 -12.31 2.18
N ALA A 98 7.47 -13.14 3.06
CA ALA A 98 6.78 -13.57 4.28
C ALA A 98 6.51 -12.42 5.26
N ASP A 99 7.34 -11.38 5.24
CA ASP A 99 7.21 -10.20 6.11
C ASP A 99 6.47 -9.05 5.41
N LEU A 100 6.72 -8.85 4.11
CA LEU A 100 6.13 -7.77 3.30
C LEU A 100 5.66 -8.33 1.95
N SER A 101 4.47 -8.89 1.92
CA SER A 101 3.86 -9.37 0.68
C SER A 101 3.44 -8.22 -0.23
N GLN A 102 3.73 -8.36 -1.51
CA GLN A 102 3.32 -7.42 -2.55
C GLN A 102 1.95 -7.77 -3.17
N GLN A 103 1.41 -8.94 -2.87
CA GLN A 103 0.25 -9.51 -3.54
C GLN A 103 -0.97 -8.60 -3.53
N GLU A 104 -1.39 -8.11 -2.35
CA GLU A 104 -2.55 -7.22 -2.26
C GLU A 104 -2.37 -5.90 -2.99
N VAL A 105 -1.14 -5.35 -2.94
CA VAL A 105 -0.84 -4.03 -3.54
C VAL A 105 -0.91 -4.08 -5.05
N TYR A 106 -0.50 -5.19 -5.65
CA TYR A 106 -0.44 -5.32 -7.11
C TYR A 106 -1.69 -5.92 -7.76
N GLN A 107 -2.71 -6.28 -6.99
CA GLN A 107 -3.99 -6.79 -7.51
C GLN A 107 -4.64 -5.85 -8.56
N PHE A 108 -4.41 -4.55 -8.48
CA PHE A 108 -4.93 -3.59 -9.47
C PHE A 108 -4.35 -3.79 -10.88
N ASN A 109 -3.24 -4.51 -11.00
CA ASN A 109 -2.63 -4.81 -12.30
C ASN A 109 -3.26 -6.04 -13.00
N VAL A 110 -4.01 -6.87 -12.27
CA VAL A 110 -4.63 -8.09 -12.83
C VAL A 110 -5.53 -7.79 -14.03
N PRO A 111 -6.39 -6.75 -14.04
CA PRO A 111 -7.18 -6.41 -15.21
C PRO A 111 -6.37 -6.06 -16.46
N THR A 112 -5.13 -5.56 -16.28
CA THR A 112 -4.25 -5.16 -17.38
C THR A 112 -3.46 -6.34 -17.94
N PHE A 113 -2.91 -7.18 -17.07
CA PHE A 113 -2.00 -8.26 -17.45
C PHE A 113 -2.68 -9.64 -17.57
N GLY A 114 -3.91 -9.74 -17.05
CA GLY A 114 -4.68 -10.98 -17.03
C GLY A 114 -4.46 -11.82 -15.77
N PRO A 115 -5.36 -12.79 -15.53
CA PRO A 115 -5.24 -13.73 -14.44
C PRO A 115 -4.10 -14.73 -14.67
N GLY A 116 -3.54 -15.28 -13.60
CA GLY A 116 -2.47 -16.28 -13.66
C GLY A 116 -1.09 -15.75 -14.02
N VAL A 117 -0.92 -14.42 -14.11
CA VAL A 117 0.35 -13.75 -14.37
C VAL A 117 0.85 -13.09 -13.08
N VAL A 118 2.13 -12.89 -12.97
CA VAL A 118 2.94 -12.34 -11.86
C VAL A 118 2.19 -11.80 -10.64
N PHE A 119 1.12 -11.04 -10.85
CA PHE A 119 0.37 -10.35 -9.80
C PHE A 119 -0.81 -11.13 -9.25
N ASP A 120 -1.19 -12.22 -9.90
CA ASP A 120 -2.35 -13.06 -9.55
C ASP A 120 -1.95 -14.52 -9.31
N VAL A 121 -0.75 -14.76 -8.87
CA VAL A 121 -0.23 -16.10 -8.59
C VAL A 121 0.46 -16.17 -7.23
N ASP A 122 0.56 -17.36 -6.70
CA ASP A 122 1.34 -17.62 -5.49
C ASP A 122 2.81 -17.23 -5.66
N TYR A 123 3.45 -16.90 -4.54
CA TYR A 123 4.83 -16.43 -4.54
C TYR A 123 5.81 -17.37 -5.24
N SER A 124 5.66 -18.69 -5.10
CA SER A 124 6.52 -19.68 -5.75
C SER A 124 6.42 -19.60 -7.28
N VAL A 125 5.21 -19.53 -7.80
CA VAL A 125 4.95 -19.41 -9.27
C VAL A 125 5.46 -18.06 -9.77
N ARG A 126 5.24 -16.99 -9.00
CA ARG A 126 5.78 -15.66 -9.33
C ARG A 126 7.30 -15.65 -9.40
N GLN A 127 7.99 -16.32 -8.49
CA GLN A 127 9.44 -16.45 -8.54
C GLN A 127 9.92 -17.16 -9.82
N GLU A 128 9.24 -18.21 -10.27
CA GLU A 128 9.58 -18.89 -11.52
C GLU A 128 9.37 -18.00 -12.74
N GLN A 129 8.26 -17.26 -12.78
CA GLN A 129 7.99 -16.29 -13.84
C GLN A 129 9.06 -15.19 -13.87
N PHE A 130 9.44 -14.63 -12.70
CA PHE A 130 10.52 -13.65 -12.61
C PHE A 130 11.88 -14.23 -13.04
N ARG A 131 12.17 -15.48 -12.69
CA ARG A 131 13.40 -16.13 -13.13
C ARG A 131 13.46 -16.20 -14.65
N PHE A 132 12.36 -16.55 -15.31
CA PHE A 132 12.26 -16.57 -16.77
C PHE A 132 12.57 -15.18 -17.37
N PHE A 133 11.96 -14.12 -16.86
CA PHE A 133 12.25 -12.75 -17.29
C PHE A 133 13.70 -12.35 -17.06
N THR A 134 14.24 -12.64 -15.90
CA THR A 134 15.63 -12.31 -15.54
C THR A 134 16.62 -13.04 -16.45
N GLU A 135 16.37 -14.30 -16.77
CA GLU A 135 17.19 -15.08 -17.71
C GLU A 135 17.16 -14.45 -19.12
N SER A 136 15.98 -14.02 -19.58
CA SER A 136 15.81 -13.40 -20.91
C SER A 136 16.47 -12.03 -21.01
N LEU A 137 16.61 -11.31 -19.89
CA LEU A 137 17.21 -9.98 -19.81
C LEU A 137 18.69 -9.98 -19.38
N ARG A 138 19.36 -11.13 -19.38
CA ARG A 138 20.80 -11.18 -19.13
C ARG A 138 21.57 -10.40 -20.18
N VAL A 139 22.64 -9.74 -19.76
CA VAL A 139 23.48 -8.88 -20.63
C VAL A 139 23.91 -9.61 -21.90
N THR A 140 24.25 -10.89 -21.81
CA THR A 140 24.62 -11.72 -22.98
C THR A 140 23.47 -11.90 -23.97
N LYS A 141 22.23 -12.04 -23.49
CA LYS A 141 21.02 -12.11 -24.32
C LYS A 141 20.69 -10.75 -24.92
N LEU A 142 20.75 -9.69 -24.11
CA LEU A 142 20.51 -8.32 -24.57
C LEU A 142 21.48 -7.91 -25.69
N LYS A 143 22.76 -8.29 -25.60
CA LYS A 143 23.71 -8.05 -26.69
C LYS A 143 23.29 -8.71 -28.00
N GLY A 144 22.71 -9.92 -27.93
CA GLY A 144 22.17 -10.60 -29.10
C GLY A 144 20.95 -9.95 -29.76
N TYR A 145 20.22 -9.14 -28.98
CA TYR A 145 19.04 -8.41 -29.48
C TYR A 145 19.40 -7.09 -30.17
N VAL A 146 20.59 -6.55 -29.95
CA VAL A 146 20.99 -5.23 -30.50
C VAL A 146 20.93 -5.24 -32.02
N ASP A 147 21.45 -6.26 -32.68
CA ASP A 147 21.43 -6.36 -34.14
C ASP A 147 20.00 -6.40 -34.68
N GLN A 148 19.10 -7.13 -34.03
CA GLN A 148 17.69 -7.16 -34.38
C GLN A 148 17.03 -5.81 -34.19
N MET A 149 17.30 -5.11 -33.06
CA MET A 149 16.77 -3.76 -32.79
C MET A 149 17.25 -2.76 -33.84
N VAL A 150 18.50 -2.82 -34.28
CA VAL A 150 19.06 -1.99 -35.36
C VAL A 150 18.30 -2.24 -36.66
N THR A 151 18.17 -3.52 -37.05
CA THR A 151 17.46 -3.90 -38.29
C THR A 151 16.01 -3.41 -38.28
N GLU A 152 15.27 -3.63 -37.20
CA GLU A 152 13.88 -3.17 -37.04
C GLU A 152 13.77 -1.64 -37.11
N THR A 153 14.73 -0.95 -36.52
CA THR A 153 14.77 0.53 -36.54
C THR A 153 15.02 1.06 -37.96
N GLU A 154 15.96 0.47 -38.68
CA GLU A 154 16.29 0.85 -40.07
C GLU A 154 15.11 0.62 -41.01
N VAL A 155 14.39 -0.49 -40.84
CA VAL A 155 13.17 -0.77 -41.63
C VAL A 155 12.07 0.24 -41.30
N SER A 156 11.89 0.58 -40.02
CA SER A 156 10.84 1.50 -39.58
C SER A 156 11.08 2.95 -40.02
N VAL A 157 12.36 3.36 -40.20
CA VAL A 157 12.72 4.71 -40.65
C VAL A 157 12.70 4.84 -42.18
N SER A 158 12.77 3.73 -42.92
CA SER A 158 12.74 3.73 -44.38
C SER A 158 11.34 3.76 -44.99
N HIS A 159 10.30 3.73 -44.17
CA HIS A 159 8.89 3.90 -44.53
C HIS A 159 8.33 5.22 -44.01
#